data_725750562af571dffe912bf6e288f13e
#
_entry.id   725750562af571dffe912bf6e288f13e
#
_cell.length_a   1.000
_cell.length_b   1.000
_cell.length_c   1.000
_cell.angle_alpha   90.00
_cell.angle_beta   90.00
_cell.angle_gamma   90.00
#
_symmetry.space_group_name_H-M   'P 1'
#
loop_
_entity.id
_entity.type
_entity.pdbx_description
1 polymer ?
#
loop_
_entity_poly.entity_id
_entity_poly.type
_entity_poly.pdbx_seq_one_letter_code
_entity_poly.pdbx_strand_id
1 'polypeptide(L)'
;EGLLHDAVCDIVGTQFRNLATVGGSIFGRFGFSDVMTAFLALDSYVELYKGGIVQMSEFVKMKRDNDILVRVIVKKCPGHFVYLSHRNTRTDFPVLTVAVSDCGGVKKAVIGARPGIAKLYEIERMDKETAERLAEEAPFQSNMRVSEAFCRHLAGLLLGRAFA
;
A
#
# COMPACT_ATOMS: atom_id res chain seq x y z
N GLU A 1 -7.39 14.92 7.01
CA GLU A 1 -7.87 14.01 5.96
C GLU A 1 -7.17 12.67 6.21
N GLY A 2 -7.64 11.56 5.72
CA GLY A 2 -7.19 10.26 6.21
C GLY A 2 -6.44 9.44 5.16
N LEU A 3 -5.73 8.42 5.62
CA LEU A 3 -4.89 7.52 4.81
C LEU A 3 -5.57 7.05 3.50
N LEU A 4 -6.85 6.71 3.52
CA LEU A 4 -7.57 6.28 2.32
C LEU A 4 -7.84 7.43 1.35
N HIS A 5 -8.11 8.64 1.83
CA HIS A 5 -8.22 9.83 0.99
C HIS A 5 -6.89 10.10 0.29
N ASP A 6 -5.80 10.13 1.04
CA ASP A 6 -4.46 10.44 0.52
C ASP A 6 -3.99 9.39 -0.50
N ALA A 7 -4.38 8.12 -0.30
CA ALA A 7 -4.08 7.06 -1.24
C ALA A 7 -4.80 7.19 -2.59
N VAL A 8 -5.97 7.86 -2.64
CA VAL A 8 -6.76 7.93 -3.88
C VAL A 8 -6.75 9.29 -4.56
N CYS A 9 -6.39 10.37 -3.85
CA CYS A 9 -6.50 11.74 -4.36
C CYS A 9 -5.65 11.98 -5.62
N ASP A 10 -4.50 11.32 -5.73
CA ASP A 10 -3.56 11.45 -6.84
C ASP A 10 -3.68 10.34 -7.91
N ILE A 11 -4.67 9.45 -7.80
CA ILE A 11 -4.91 8.44 -8.85
C ILE A 11 -5.45 9.14 -10.09
N VAL A 12 -4.58 9.30 -11.09
CA VAL A 12 -4.87 9.90 -12.40
C VAL A 12 -5.67 11.21 -12.29
N GLY A 13 -6.88 11.27 -12.85
CA GLY A 13 -7.78 12.42 -12.82
C GLY A 13 -9.18 12.05 -12.32
N THR A 14 -10.01 13.06 -12.07
CA THR A 14 -11.37 12.87 -11.56
C THR A 14 -12.22 11.97 -12.46
N GLN A 15 -12.11 12.12 -13.78
CA GLN A 15 -12.85 11.28 -14.73
C GLN A 15 -12.53 9.80 -14.56
N PHE A 16 -11.25 9.47 -14.36
CA PHE A 16 -10.82 8.09 -14.12
C PHE A 16 -11.35 7.57 -12.78
N ARG A 17 -11.23 8.37 -11.72
CA ARG A 17 -11.71 7.97 -10.38
C ARG A 17 -13.22 7.77 -10.32
N ASN A 18 -14.00 8.51 -11.12
CA ASN A 18 -15.45 8.32 -11.20
C ASN A 18 -15.87 6.96 -11.79
N LEU A 19 -14.99 6.31 -12.55
CA LEU A 19 -15.22 4.99 -13.16
C LEU A 19 -14.50 3.87 -12.41
N ALA A 20 -13.43 4.19 -11.69
CA ALA A 20 -12.67 3.21 -10.91
C ALA A 20 -13.44 2.75 -9.68
N THR A 21 -13.21 1.50 -9.27
CA THR A 21 -13.80 0.96 -8.04
C THR A 21 -12.72 0.49 -7.07
N VAL A 22 -12.98 0.62 -5.79
CA VAL A 22 -12.10 0.08 -4.73
C VAL A 22 -11.97 -1.44 -4.89
N GLY A 23 -13.08 -2.14 -5.15
CA GLY A 23 -13.08 -3.58 -5.36
C GLY A 23 -12.19 -4.00 -6.53
N GLY A 24 -12.26 -3.31 -7.67
CA GLY A 24 -11.41 -3.58 -8.84
C GLY A 24 -9.92 -3.34 -8.56
N SER A 25 -9.59 -2.27 -7.82
CA SER A 25 -8.22 -1.95 -7.43
C SER A 25 -7.61 -3.00 -6.49
N ILE A 26 -8.43 -3.59 -5.61
CA ILE A 26 -8.00 -4.63 -4.67
C ILE A 26 -7.98 -5.99 -5.34
N PHE A 27 -9.05 -6.39 -6.02
CA PHE A 27 -9.15 -7.72 -6.66
C PHE A 27 -8.09 -7.91 -7.75
N GLY A 28 -7.74 -6.84 -8.45
CA GLY A 28 -6.70 -6.84 -9.47
C GLY A 28 -5.30 -7.19 -8.95
N ARG A 29 -5.01 -6.98 -7.68
CA ARG A 29 -3.70 -7.24 -7.04
C ARG A 29 -2.52 -6.70 -7.84
N PHE A 30 -2.69 -5.52 -8.42
CA PHE A 30 -1.63 -4.89 -9.20
C PHE A 30 -0.56 -4.31 -8.27
N GLY A 31 0.70 -4.49 -8.63
CA GLY A 31 1.83 -4.01 -7.83
C GLY A 31 1.87 -2.50 -7.65
N PHE A 32 1.30 -1.73 -8.57
CA PHE A 32 1.22 -0.27 -8.54
C PHE A 32 -0.04 0.27 -7.84
N SER A 33 -0.82 -0.57 -7.15
CA SER A 33 -2.08 -0.15 -6.53
C SER A 33 -1.86 0.66 -5.26
N ASP A 34 -2.14 1.96 -5.33
CA ASP A 34 -2.20 2.87 -4.17
C ASP A 34 -3.19 2.34 -3.13
N VAL A 35 -4.37 1.93 -3.59
CA VAL A 35 -5.45 1.40 -2.75
C VAL A 35 -5.00 0.16 -1.98
N MET A 36 -4.34 -0.80 -2.64
CA MET A 36 -3.83 -2.01 -1.99
C MET A 36 -2.81 -1.67 -0.90
N THR A 37 -1.90 -0.74 -1.17
CA THR A 37 -0.89 -0.30 -0.19
C THR A 37 -1.56 0.27 1.07
N ALA A 38 -2.57 1.12 0.90
CA ALA A 38 -3.30 1.72 2.01
C ALA A 38 -4.09 0.66 2.81
N PHE A 39 -4.82 -0.24 2.15
CA PHE A 39 -5.59 -1.27 2.84
C PHE A 39 -4.73 -2.29 3.57
N LEU A 40 -3.52 -2.59 3.08
CA LEU A 40 -2.58 -3.46 3.79
C LEU A 40 -2.07 -2.85 5.11
N ALA A 41 -1.99 -1.55 5.21
CA ALA A 41 -1.62 -0.88 6.46
C ALA A 41 -2.74 -0.93 7.52
N LEU A 42 -3.98 -1.12 7.11
CA LEU A 42 -5.14 -1.20 7.98
C LEU A 42 -5.38 -2.63 8.49
N ASP A 43 -6.20 -2.78 9.54
CA ASP A 43 -6.79 -4.07 9.90
C ASP A 43 -7.98 -4.33 8.97
N SER A 44 -7.69 -4.90 7.81
CA SER A 44 -8.63 -5.03 6.71
C SER A 44 -8.74 -6.46 6.19
N TYR A 45 -9.92 -6.77 5.65
CA TYR A 45 -10.28 -8.08 5.13
C TYR A 45 -11.05 -7.92 3.81
N VAL A 46 -11.02 -8.94 3.00
CA VAL A 46 -11.92 -9.11 1.86
C VAL A 46 -12.90 -10.23 2.15
N GLU A 47 -14.14 -10.07 1.72
CA GLU A 47 -15.09 -11.16 1.65
C GLU A 47 -15.21 -11.60 0.20
N LEU A 48 -14.88 -12.85 -0.04
CA LEU A 48 -15.00 -13.52 -1.33
C LEU A 48 -16.26 -14.38 -1.32
N TYR A 49 -16.95 -14.46 -2.46
CA TYR A 49 -18.20 -15.23 -2.57
C TYR A 49 -18.03 -16.72 -2.24
N LYS A 50 -16.97 -17.33 -2.74
CA LYS A 50 -16.65 -18.75 -2.48
C LYS A 50 -15.60 -18.89 -1.36
N GLY A 51 -14.62 -18.00 -1.33
CA GLY A 51 -13.49 -18.06 -0.42
C GLY A 51 -13.76 -17.55 1.00
N GLY A 52 -14.94 -16.92 1.25
CA GLY A 52 -15.27 -16.36 2.55
C GLY A 52 -14.43 -15.15 2.93
N ILE A 53 -14.28 -14.90 4.23
CA ILE A 53 -13.54 -13.74 4.75
C ILE A 53 -12.06 -14.09 4.88
N VAL A 54 -11.21 -13.32 4.20
CA VAL A 54 -9.76 -13.48 4.16
C VAL A 54 -9.10 -12.16 4.56
N GLN A 55 -8.06 -12.23 5.39
CA GLN A 55 -7.28 -11.06 5.77
C GLN A 55 -6.57 -10.48 4.55
N MET A 56 -6.48 -9.15 4.45
CA MET A 56 -5.90 -8.47 3.27
C MET A 56 -4.45 -8.91 3.01
N SER A 57 -3.66 -9.12 4.06
CA SER A 57 -2.27 -9.58 3.97
C SER A 57 -2.11 -10.98 3.39
N GLU A 58 -3.12 -11.84 3.56
CA GLU A 58 -3.14 -13.16 2.94
C GLU A 58 -3.74 -13.10 1.54
N PHE A 59 -4.82 -12.33 1.36
CA PHE A 59 -5.46 -12.16 0.07
C PHE A 59 -4.50 -11.66 -1.01
N VAL A 60 -3.60 -10.72 -0.68
CA VAL A 60 -2.64 -10.18 -1.64
C VAL A 60 -1.67 -11.23 -2.17
N LYS A 61 -1.40 -12.30 -1.40
CA LYS A 61 -0.51 -13.41 -1.78
C LYS A 61 -1.23 -14.51 -2.59
N MET A 62 -2.57 -14.55 -2.54
CA MET A 62 -3.34 -15.58 -3.24
C MET A 62 -3.21 -15.44 -4.76
N LYS A 63 -3.21 -16.56 -5.46
CA LYS A 63 -3.35 -16.55 -6.92
C LYS A 63 -4.70 -15.96 -7.32
N ARG A 64 -4.71 -15.28 -8.46
CA ARG A 64 -5.98 -14.83 -9.07
C ARG A 64 -6.81 -16.05 -9.47
N ASP A 65 -8.09 -15.97 -9.16
CA ASP A 65 -9.09 -16.97 -9.49
C ASP A 65 -10.35 -16.31 -10.05
N ASN A 66 -11.39 -17.08 -10.29
CA ASN A 66 -12.69 -16.64 -10.78
C ASN A 66 -13.71 -16.43 -9.65
N ASP A 67 -13.24 -16.06 -8.44
CA ASP A 67 -14.13 -15.69 -7.35
C ASP A 67 -14.61 -14.24 -7.48
N ILE A 68 -15.60 -13.87 -6.71
CA ILE A 68 -16.16 -12.52 -6.67
C ILE A 68 -15.81 -11.88 -5.34
N LEU A 69 -15.20 -10.70 -5.38
CA LEU A 69 -15.02 -9.88 -4.20
C LEU A 69 -16.36 -9.20 -3.87
N VAL A 70 -16.97 -9.61 -2.77
CA VAL A 70 -18.29 -9.14 -2.33
C VAL A 70 -18.16 -7.79 -1.62
N ARG A 71 -17.21 -7.68 -0.69
CA ARG A 71 -16.94 -6.42 0.04
C ARG A 71 -15.54 -6.40 0.64
N VAL A 72 -15.11 -5.20 1.00
CA VAL A 72 -13.91 -4.95 1.78
C VAL A 72 -14.34 -4.51 3.17
N ILE A 73 -13.76 -5.12 4.19
CA ILE A 73 -14.08 -4.89 5.59
C ILE A 73 -12.86 -4.21 6.22
N VAL A 74 -13.06 -3.09 6.91
CA VAL A 74 -12.03 -2.40 7.68
C VAL A 74 -12.49 -2.30 9.13
N LYS A 75 -11.69 -2.80 10.06
CA LYS A 75 -11.94 -2.58 11.48
C LYS A 75 -11.48 -1.18 11.86
N LYS A 76 -12.40 -0.40 12.40
CA LYS A 76 -12.09 0.94 12.87
C LYS A 76 -11.20 0.86 14.11
N CYS A 77 -10.16 1.66 14.10
CA CYS A 77 -9.23 1.76 15.20
C CYS A 77 -8.74 3.22 15.29
N PRO A 78 -8.76 3.82 16.47
CA PRO A 78 -8.10 5.10 16.68
C PRO A 78 -6.59 4.90 16.59
N GLY A 79 -5.89 5.82 15.90
CA GLY A 79 -4.45 5.69 15.73
C GLY A 79 -3.86 6.69 14.76
N HIS A 80 -2.58 6.51 14.47
CA HIS A 80 -1.84 7.30 13.50
C HIS A 80 -1.76 6.57 12.17
N PHE A 81 -2.09 7.27 11.07
CA PHE A 81 -2.15 6.69 9.73
C PHE A 81 -1.60 7.69 8.72
N VAL A 82 -0.59 7.27 7.97
CA VAL A 82 0.04 8.11 6.93
C VAL A 82 0.13 7.32 5.64
N TYR A 83 -0.16 7.99 4.53
CA TYR A 83 0.10 7.49 3.18
C TYR A 83 0.94 8.51 2.41
N LEU A 84 2.00 8.04 1.78
CA LEU A 84 2.86 8.85 0.92
C LEU A 84 3.13 8.12 -0.38
N SER A 85 3.22 8.85 -1.48
CA SER A 85 3.61 8.30 -2.78
C SER A 85 4.57 9.22 -3.52
N HIS A 86 5.37 8.63 -4.39
CA HIS A 86 6.17 9.36 -5.36
C HIS A 86 5.79 8.94 -6.78
N ARG A 87 5.60 9.92 -7.66
CA ARG A 87 5.25 9.74 -9.07
C ARG A 87 6.20 10.58 -9.93
N ASN A 88 6.57 10.07 -11.09
CA ASN A 88 7.40 10.84 -12.04
C ASN A 88 6.63 12.04 -12.64
N THR A 89 5.34 11.86 -12.85
CA THR A 89 4.41 12.93 -13.23
C THR A 89 3.10 12.79 -12.46
N ARG A 90 2.36 13.88 -12.28
CA ARG A 90 1.15 13.94 -11.45
C ARG A 90 0.09 12.90 -11.79
N THR A 91 -0.05 12.55 -13.07
CA THR A 91 -1.10 11.63 -13.56
C THR A 91 -0.58 10.23 -13.86
N ASP A 92 0.66 9.94 -13.48
CA ASP A 92 1.28 8.65 -13.72
C ASP A 92 1.00 7.66 -12.57
N PHE A 93 1.27 6.36 -12.81
CA PHE A 93 1.34 5.38 -11.75
C PHE A 93 2.44 5.74 -10.75
N PRO A 94 2.29 5.38 -9.47
CA PRO A 94 3.34 5.63 -8.50
C PRO A 94 4.60 4.84 -8.84
N VAL A 95 5.73 5.46 -8.58
CA VAL A 95 7.07 4.82 -8.60
C VAL A 95 7.28 4.05 -7.31
N LEU A 96 6.85 4.64 -6.20
CA LEU A 96 6.87 4.05 -4.88
C LEU A 96 5.71 4.59 -4.03
N THR A 97 5.15 3.72 -3.22
CA THR A 97 4.14 4.07 -2.23
C THR A 97 4.54 3.55 -0.86
N VAL A 98 4.24 4.32 0.16
CA VAL A 98 4.43 3.93 1.56
C VAL A 98 3.14 4.20 2.32
N ALA A 99 2.71 3.24 3.11
CA ALA A 99 1.64 3.44 4.07
C ALA A 99 2.10 2.96 5.44
N VAL A 100 1.80 3.73 6.49
CA VAL A 100 2.11 3.35 7.86
C VAL A 100 0.87 3.46 8.73
N SER A 101 0.80 2.62 9.74
CA SER A 101 -0.24 2.68 10.75
C SER A 101 0.30 2.35 12.13
N ASP A 102 -0.19 3.06 13.13
CA ASP A 102 -0.10 2.69 14.55
C ASP A 102 -1.53 2.63 15.08
N CYS A 103 -2.00 1.43 15.33
CA CYS A 103 -3.36 1.14 15.74
C CYS A 103 -3.33 0.29 17.01
N GLY A 104 -3.62 0.93 18.15
CA GLY A 104 -3.62 0.23 19.44
C GLY A 104 -2.27 -0.36 19.82
N GLY A 105 -1.16 0.26 19.37
CA GLY A 105 0.20 -0.21 19.60
C GLY A 105 0.72 -1.21 18.56
N VAL A 106 -0.13 -1.69 17.66
CA VAL A 106 0.29 -2.50 16.51
C VAL A 106 0.73 -1.58 15.40
N LYS A 107 2.04 -1.58 15.12
CA LYS A 107 2.64 -0.73 14.09
C LYS A 107 2.94 -1.51 12.83
N LYS A 108 2.52 -0.95 11.71
CA LYS A 108 2.74 -1.55 10.38
C LYS A 108 3.35 -0.54 9.43
N ALA A 109 4.22 -1.02 8.57
CA ALA A 109 4.72 -0.28 7.42
C ALA A 109 4.47 -1.12 6.16
N VAL A 110 4.02 -0.48 5.09
CA VAL A 110 3.78 -1.11 3.79
C VAL A 110 4.56 -0.36 2.73
N ILE A 111 5.27 -1.09 1.90
CA ILE A 111 5.98 -0.55 0.73
C ILE A 111 5.33 -1.15 -0.51
N GLY A 112 4.74 -0.30 -1.36
CA GLY A 112 4.08 -0.68 -2.61
C GLY A 112 4.72 -0.01 -3.83
N ALA A 113 4.26 -0.40 -5.02
CA ALA A 113 4.75 0.08 -6.32
C ALA A 113 6.26 -0.11 -6.57
N ARG A 114 6.92 -1.00 -5.89
CA ARG A 114 8.37 -1.21 -5.74
C ARG A 114 9.12 -1.98 -6.85
N PRO A 115 8.86 -2.08 -8.05
CA PRO A 115 8.05 -2.92 -8.92
C PRO A 115 7.77 -4.32 -8.36
N GLY A 116 6.54 -4.58 -8.01
CA GLY A 116 6.07 -5.83 -7.42
C GLY A 116 4.88 -5.59 -6.49
N ILE A 117 4.34 -6.64 -5.95
CA ILE A 117 3.21 -6.59 -5.02
C ILE A 117 3.62 -5.87 -3.73
N ALA A 118 2.74 -5.02 -3.20
CA ALA A 118 2.96 -4.32 -1.94
C ALA A 118 3.30 -5.30 -0.81
N LYS A 119 4.30 -4.96 -0.02
CA LYS A 119 4.80 -5.80 1.08
C LYS A 119 4.54 -5.13 2.41
N LEU A 120 3.89 -5.86 3.30
CA LEU A 120 3.62 -5.48 4.68
C LEU A 120 4.78 -5.90 5.58
N TYR A 121 5.15 -5.02 6.50
CA TYR A 121 6.08 -5.25 7.60
C TYR A 121 5.40 -4.89 8.92
N GLU A 122 5.46 -5.76 9.89
CA GLU A 122 5.16 -5.44 11.28
C GLU A 122 6.43 -4.88 11.93
N ILE A 123 6.30 -3.76 12.62
CA ILE A 123 7.43 -3.03 13.19
C ILE A 123 7.19 -2.69 14.66
N GLU A 124 8.24 -2.62 15.43
CA GLU A 124 8.15 -2.25 16.85
C GLU A 124 8.22 -0.73 17.04
N ARG A 125 9.01 -0.05 16.21
CA ARG A 125 9.27 1.39 16.30
C ARG A 125 9.07 2.08 14.96
N MET A 126 8.61 3.32 15.03
CA MET A 126 8.58 4.26 13.91
C MET A 126 9.71 5.27 14.11
N ASP A 127 10.93 4.89 13.71
CA ASP A 127 12.14 5.70 13.83
C ASP A 127 12.99 5.61 12.56
N LYS A 128 14.02 6.45 12.51
CA LYS A 128 14.92 6.53 11.36
C LYS A 128 15.66 5.21 11.10
N GLU A 129 16.09 4.52 12.14
CA GLU A 129 16.80 3.24 12.04
C GLU A 129 15.90 2.17 11.40
N THR A 130 14.64 2.08 11.84
CA THR A 130 13.65 1.19 11.25
C THR A 130 13.37 1.54 9.79
N ALA A 131 13.29 2.83 9.44
CA ALA A 131 13.09 3.26 8.05
C ALA A 131 14.25 2.84 7.14
N GLU A 132 15.48 3.04 7.57
CA GLU A 132 16.69 2.65 6.85
C GLU A 132 16.77 1.12 6.69
N ARG A 133 16.53 0.36 7.77
CA ARG A 133 16.49 -1.10 7.73
C ARG A 133 15.44 -1.63 6.75
N LEU A 134 14.22 -1.12 6.79
CA LEU A 134 13.15 -1.54 5.87
C LEU A 134 13.49 -1.20 4.41
N ALA A 135 14.13 -0.06 4.16
CA ALA A 135 14.58 0.31 2.83
C ALA A 135 15.67 -0.63 2.31
N GLU A 136 16.54 -1.15 3.17
CA GLU A 136 17.55 -2.14 2.78
C GLU A 136 16.95 -3.54 2.55
N GLU A 137 16.02 -3.98 3.40
CA GLU A 137 15.40 -5.31 3.35
C GLU A 137 14.35 -5.45 2.24
N ALA A 138 13.78 -4.34 1.76
CA ALA A 138 12.73 -4.39 0.75
C ALA A 138 13.27 -4.88 -0.60
N PRO A 139 12.63 -5.89 -1.22
CA PRO A 139 13.07 -6.40 -2.51
C PRO A 139 12.62 -5.47 -3.63
N PHE A 140 13.49 -4.55 -4.00
CA PHE A 140 13.30 -3.68 -5.15
C PHE A 140 13.80 -4.32 -6.44
N GLN A 141 13.34 -3.79 -7.57
CA GLN A 141 13.79 -4.18 -8.90
C GLN A 141 13.85 -2.93 -9.78
N SER A 142 14.78 -2.93 -10.72
CA SER A 142 14.82 -1.89 -11.76
C SER A 142 13.81 -2.18 -12.87
N ASN A 143 13.22 -1.13 -13.43
CA ASN A 143 12.42 -1.19 -14.64
C ASN A 143 12.71 0.04 -15.53
N MET A 144 11.97 0.21 -16.63
CA MET A 144 12.14 1.34 -17.54
C MET A 144 11.85 2.71 -16.91
N ARG A 145 11.20 2.75 -15.74
CA ARG A 145 10.74 3.99 -15.08
C ARG A 145 11.64 4.40 -13.92
N VAL A 146 12.31 3.42 -13.30
CA VAL A 146 13.06 3.65 -12.07
C VAL A 146 14.13 2.57 -11.86
N SER A 147 15.28 2.96 -11.29
CA SER A 147 16.31 2.03 -10.84
C SER A 147 16.02 1.52 -9.42
N GLU A 148 16.51 0.30 -9.12
CA GLU A 148 16.44 -0.27 -7.78
C GLU A 148 17.08 0.64 -6.72
N ALA A 149 18.28 1.18 -7.01
CA ALA A 149 18.97 2.06 -6.08
C ALA A 149 18.16 3.32 -5.74
N PHE A 150 17.47 3.90 -6.75
CA PHE A 150 16.59 5.05 -6.50
C PHE A 150 15.36 4.67 -5.68
N CYS A 151 14.73 3.50 -5.94
CA CYS A 151 13.62 3.01 -5.12
C CYS A 151 14.02 2.82 -3.66
N ARG A 152 15.21 2.26 -3.42
CA ARG A 152 15.75 2.05 -2.06
C ARG A 152 15.96 3.36 -1.33
N HIS A 153 16.61 4.32 -1.96
CA HIS A 153 16.81 5.66 -1.41
C HIS A 153 15.46 6.35 -1.11
N LEU A 154 14.53 6.29 -2.07
CA LEU A 154 13.21 6.89 -1.95
C LEU A 154 12.38 6.24 -0.81
N ALA A 155 12.50 4.92 -0.63
CA ALA A 155 11.82 4.21 0.45
C ALA A 155 12.29 4.71 1.83
N GLY A 156 13.59 4.88 2.03
CA GLY A 156 14.14 5.45 3.27
C GLY A 156 13.61 6.86 3.55
N LEU A 157 13.56 7.71 2.51
CA LEU A 157 13.02 9.07 2.64
C LEU A 157 11.52 9.10 2.97
N LEU A 158 10.70 8.31 2.27
CA LEU A 158 9.26 8.29 2.47
C LEU A 158 8.89 7.66 3.82
N LEU A 159 9.55 6.56 4.20
CA LEU A 159 9.36 5.96 5.53
C LEU A 159 9.78 6.91 6.64
N GLY A 160 10.94 7.57 6.51
CA GLY A 160 11.39 8.55 7.48
C GLY A 160 10.41 9.72 7.66
N ARG A 161 9.78 10.18 6.57
CA ARG A 161 8.73 11.21 6.64
C ARG A 161 7.42 10.69 7.24
N ALA A 162 7.09 9.42 6.96
CA ALA A 162 5.86 8.81 7.47
C ALA A 162 5.95 8.45 8.95
N PHE A 163 7.16 8.30 9.50
CA PHE A 163 7.42 8.02 10.91
C PHE A 163 7.57 9.29 11.78
N ALA A 164 7.73 10.47 11.14
CA ALA A 164 7.83 11.75 11.83
C ALA A 164 6.46 12.27 12.30
#